data_236810814a370a845840ae2b11db6a69
#
_entry.id   236810814a370a845840ae2b11db6a69
#
_cell.length_a   1.000
_cell.length_b   1.000
_cell.length_c   1.000
_cell.angle_alpha   90.00
_cell.angle_beta   90.00
_cell.angle_gamma   90.00
#
_symmetry.space_group_name_H-M   'P 1'
#
loop_
_entity.id
_entity.type
_entity.pdbx_description
1 polymer ?
#
loop_
_entity_poly.entity_id
_entity_poly.type
_entity_poly.pdbx_seq_one_letter_code
_entity_poly.pdbx_strand_id
1 'polypeptide(L)'
;MIDKIKELIAEAEAFKAQTKEEVEAFRIKYLGKKGLLNDYFAEFKNVANDQKKEFGQVINTLKTTAQNKVNALKEELDNNTQDAGISGDLSRPGEPITIGSRHPISIVKNQIIDIFSNIGFNVSEGPEIEDDWHNFTALNLPEYHPARDMQDTFFVQTNPDILLRTHTSSVQVRYMENNKPPIRTISPGRVYRNEAISARSHCFFHQVEGLYIDKDVSFADLKQTLQYFTTELFGKSKIRLRPSYFPFTEPSAEIDVYWGLETETDYKITKGTGWLEIGGCGMVDP
;
A
#
# COMPACT_ATOMS: atom_id res chain seq x y z
N MET A 1 -61.20 42.93 -25.29
CA MET A 1 -60.14 41.94 -25.46
C MET A 1 -58.81 42.40 -24.88
N ILE A 2 -58.34 43.59 -25.21
CA ILE A 2 -57.05 44.13 -24.72
C ILE A 2 -57.04 44.16 -23.19
N ASP A 3 -58.13 44.57 -22.53
CA ASP A 3 -58.19 44.63 -21.06
C ASP A 3 -58.05 43.26 -20.38
N LYS A 4 -58.59 42.17 -21.01
CA LYS A 4 -58.41 40.83 -20.51
C LYS A 4 -56.95 40.38 -20.59
N ILE A 5 -56.21 40.78 -21.62
CA ILE A 5 -54.80 40.45 -21.72
C ILE A 5 -53.98 41.23 -20.72
N LYS A 6 -54.37 42.48 -20.40
CA LYS A 6 -53.74 43.29 -19.34
C LYS A 6 -53.94 42.66 -17.95
N GLU A 7 -55.14 42.13 -17.68
CA GLU A 7 -55.41 41.37 -16.44
C GLU A 7 -54.55 40.12 -16.36
N LEU A 8 -54.37 39.38 -17.46
CA LEU A 8 -53.47 38.21 -17.49
C LEU A 8 -52.00 38.57 -17.31
N ILE A 9 -51.55 39.73 -17.78
CA ILE A 9 -50.20 40.24 -17.51
C ILE A 9 -50.03 40.47 -16.00
N ALA A 10 -51.00 41.17 -15.37
CA ALA A 10 -50.94 41.39 -13.93
C ALA A 10 -50.99 40.07 -13.12
N GLU A 11 -51.81 39.10 -13.54
CA GLU A 11 -51.86 37.77 -12.93
C GLU A 11 -50.51 37.06 -13.05
N ALA A 12 -49.86 37.11 -14.23
CA ALA A 12 -48.58 36.52 -14.46
C ALA A 12 -47.46 37.15 -13.64
N GLU A 13 -47.48 38.48 -13.45
CA GLU A 13 -46.51 39.19 -12.59
C GLU A 13 -46.68 38.85 -11.12
N ALA A 14 -47.90 38.74 -10.66
CA ALA A 14 -48.22 38.45 -9.24
C ALA A 14 -48.04 36.96 -8.88
N PHE A 15 -47.89 36.09 -9.86
CA PHE A 15 -47.75 34.64 -9.61
C PHE A 15 -46.52 34.32 -8.79
N LYS A 16 -46.69 33.45 -7.78
CA LYS A 16 -45.59 32.88 -6.97
C LYS A 16 -45.71 31.38 -6.99
N ALA A 17 -44.61 30.69 -7.06
CA ALA A 17 -44.52 29.23 -7.01
C ALA A 17 -43.61 28.80 -5.86
N GLN A 18 -43.98 27.73 -5.19
CA GLN A 18 -43.19 27.10 -4.12
C GLN A 18 -42.55 25.78 -4.58
N THR A 19 -43.03 25.20 -5.68
CA THR A 19 -42.56 23.93 -6.21
C THR A 19 -42.26 24.01 -7.71
N LYS A 20 -41.39 23.11 -8.21
CA LYS A 20 -41.06 23.01 -9.65
C LYS A 20 -42.28 22.60 -10.49
N GLU A 21 -43.20 21.84 -9.91
CA GLU A 21 -44.44 21.43 -10.54
C GLU A 21 -45.37 22.63 -10.80
N GLU A 22 -45.45 23.56 -9.86
CA GLU A 22 -46.24 24.79 -10.00
C GLU A 22 -45.69 25.71 -11.08
N VAL A 23 -44.35 25.82 -11.18
CA VAL A 23 -43.70 26.59 -12.25
C VAL A 23 -43.98 25.97 -13.62
N GLU A 24 -43.92 24.64 -13.70
CA GLU A 24 -44.22 23.94 -14.95
C GLU A 24 -45.70 24.04 -15.34
N ALA A 25 -46.64 23.97 -14.40
CA ALA A 25 -48.03 24.17 -14.63
C ALA A 25 -48.32 25.60 -15.16
N PHE A 26 -47.69 26.63 -14.54
CA PHE A 26 -47.75 28.01 -15.03
C PHE A 26 -47.19 28.14 -16.46
N ARG A 27 -46.03 27.52 -16.75
CA ARG A 27 -45.46 27.51 -18.09
C ARG A 27 -46.41 26.90 -19.12
N ILE A 28 -47.06 25.79 -18.80
CA ILE A 28 -48.02 25.11 -19.70
C ILE A 28 -49.24 25.98 -19.92
N LYS A 29 -49.79 26.65 -18.83
CA LYS A 29 -50.94 27.50 -18.90
C LYS A 29 -50.76 28.67 -19.87
N TYR A 30 -49.60 29.34 -19.83
CA TYR A 30 -49.35 30.54 -20.62
C TYR A 30 -48.61 30.24 -21.96
N LEU A 31 -47.58 29.41 -21.93
CA LEU A 31 -46.62 29.20 -23.05
C LEU A 31 -46.76 27.84 -23.72
N GLY A 32 -47.63 26.96 -23.23
CA GLY A 32 -47.80 25.61 -23.77
C GLY A 32 -48.44 25.63 -25.17
N LYS A 33 -48.36 24.50 -25.92
CA LYS A 33 -48.98 24.36 -27.27
C LYS A 33 -50.50 24.63 -27.29
N LYS A 34 -51.18 24.40 -26.18
CA LYS A 34 -52.62 24.72 -25.97
C LYS A 34 -52.78 25.79 -24.90
N GLY A 35 -51.80 26.65 -24.70
CA GLY A 35 -51.81 27.69 -23.68
C GLY A 35 -52.49 28.98 -24.19
N LEU A 36 -52.84 29.83 -23.24
CA LEU A 36 -53.60 31.06 -23.50
C LEU A 36 -53.00 31.97 -24.57
N LEU A 37 -51.67 32.03 -24.65
CA LEU A 37 -50.98 32.81 -25.70
C LEU A 37 -51.33 32.36 -27.13
N ASN A 38 -51.41 31.05 -27.36
CA ASN A 38 -51.73 30.54 -28.69
C ASN A 38 -53.17 30.84 -29.10
N ASP A 39 -54.11 30.85 -28.15
CA ASP A 39 -55.48 31.22 -28.38
C ASP A 39 -55.59 32.70 -28.82
N TYR A 40 -54.87 33.58 -28.11
CA TYR A 40 -54.82 35.01 -28.49
C TYR A 40 -54.07 35.27 -29.81
N PHE A 41 -53.04 34.49 -30.16
CA PHE A 41 -52.41 34.56 -31.46
C PHE A 41 -53.35 34.07 -32.59
N ALA A 42 -54.22 33.11 -32.33
CA ALA A 42 -55.23 32.71 -33.28
C ALA A 42 -56.29 33.78 -33.50
N GLU A 43 -56.74 34.43 -32.43
CA GLU A 43 -57.69 35.55 -32.45
C GLU A 43 -57.12 36.81 -33.13
N PHE A 44 -55.80 37.00 -33.12
CA PHE A 44 -55.14 38.15 -33.78
C PHE A 44 -55.52 38.28 -35.24
N LYS A 45 -55.82 37.16 -35.93
CA LYS A 45 -56.26 37.18 -37.34
C LYS A 45 -57.59 37.90 -37.56
N ASN A 46 -58.47 37.93 -36.53
CA ASN A 46 -59.84 38.45 -36.58
C ASN A 46 -59.95 39.90 -36.05
N VAL A 47 -58.83 40.50 -35.60
CA VAL A 47 -58.80 41.88 -35.06
C VAL A 47 -58.77 42.89 -36.21
N ALA A 48 -59.52 44.01 -36.06
CA ALA A 48 -59.57 45.11 -37.00
C ALA A 48 -58.19 45.75 -37.21
N ASN A 49 -57.88 46.20 -38.47
CA ASN A 49 -56.54 46.62 -38.83
C ASN A 49 -55.98 47.81 -38.05
N ASP A 50 -56.84 48.68 -37.55
CA ASP A 50 -56.48 49.81 -36.70
C ASP A 50 -56.05 49.43 -35.28
N GLN A 51 -56.52 48.28 -34.78
CA GLN A 51 -56.19 47.78 -33.44
C GLN A 51 -55.11 46.67 -33.44
N LYS A 52 -54.73 46.18 -34.60
CA LYS A 52 -53.73 45.08 -34.73
C LYS A 52 -52.38 45.42 -34.08
N LYS A 53 -51.94 46.66 -34.25
CA LYS A 53 -50.64 47.10 -33.71
C LYS A 53 -50.63 47.07 -32.17
N GLU A 54 -51.66 47.62 -31.54
CA GLU A 54 -51.78 47.65 -30.07
C GLU A 54 -51.98 46.24 -29.51
N PHE A 55 -52.88 45.46 -30.12
CA PHE A 55 -53.14 44.08 -29.71
C PHE A 55 -51.90 43.20 -29.81
N GLY A 56 -51.08 43.33 -30.89
CA GLY A 56 -49.83 42.61 -31.03
C GLY A 56 -48.78 42.98 -30.00
N GLN A 57 -48.72 44.28 -29.62
CA GLN A 57 -47.83 44.74 -28.57
C GLN A 57 -48.20 44.12 -27.23
N VAL A 58 -49.45 44.10 -26.87
CA VAL A 58 -49.93 43.57 -25.55
C VAL A 58 -49.75 42.06 -25.48
N ILE A 59 -49.97 41.30 -26.57
CA ILE A 59 -49.67 39.85 -26.59
C ILE A 59 -48.17 39.59 -26.43
N ASN A 60 -47.32 40.35 -27.12
CA ASN A 60 -45.85 40.20 -26.94
C ASN A 60 -45.40 40.55 -25.52
N THR A 61 -46.01 41.56 -24.90
CA THR A 61 -45.76 41.88 -23.48
C THR A 61 -46.13 40.70 -22.58
N LEU A 62 -47.34 40.12 -22.74
CA LEU A 62 -47.76 38.93 -22.00
C LEU A 62 -46.77 37.75 -22.17
N LYS A 63 -46.34 37.51 -23.42
CA LYS A 63 -45.37 36.44 -23.70
C LYS A 63 -44.05 36.69 -22.96
N THR A 64 -43.52 37.92 -23.03
CA THR A 64 -42.23 38.25 -22.43
C THR A 64 -42.31 38.20 -20.90
N THR A 65 -43.42 38.73 -20.32
CA THR A 65 -43.68 38.68 -18.87
C THR A 65 -43.78 37.25 -18.36
N ALA A 66 -44.56 36.39 -19.04
CA ALA A 66 -44.69 34.99 -18.66
C ALA A 66 -43.37 34.23 -18.76
N GLN A 67 -42.57 34.45 -19.84
CA GLN A 67 -41.27 33.81 -20.01
C GLN A 67 -40.27 34.25 -18.95
N ASN A 68 -40.18 35.55 -18.68
CA ASN A 68 -39.27 36.09 -17.65
C ASN A 68 -39.64 35.57 -16.27
N LYS A 69 -40.96 35.48 -15.95
CA LYS A 69 -41.41 34.95 -14.69
C LYS A 69 -41.06 33.48 -14.49
N VAL A 70 -41.23 32.65 -15.53
CA VAL A 70 -40.81 31.23 -15.45
C VAL A 70 -39.30 31.11 -15.21
N ASN A 71 -38.49 31.92 -15.89
CA ASN A 71 -37.03 31.87 -15.71
C ASN A 71 -36.63 32.32 -14.29
N ALA A 72 -37.16 33.43 -13.80
CA ALA A 72 -36.90 33.94 -12.46
C ALA A 72 -37.29 32.93 -11.36
N LEU A 73 -38.47 32.30 -11.46
CA LEU A 73 -38.93 31.30 -10.50
C LEU A 73 -38.10 30.03 -10.54
N LYS A 74 -37.58 29.63 -11.71
CA LYS A 74 -36.65 28.49 -11.82
C LYS A 74 -35.34 28.80 -11.13
N GLU A 75 -34.75 29.95 -11.38
CA GLU A 75 -33.47 30.36 -10.74
C GLU A 75 -33.64 30.49 -9.20
N GLU A 76 -34.77 31.00 -8.72
CA GLU A 76 -35.04 31.12 -7.30
C GLU A 76 -35.19 29.75 -6.62
N LEU A 77 -35.86 28.79 -7.27
CA LEU A 77 -36.00 27.43 -6.76
C LEU A 77 -34.72 26.62 -6.86
N ASP A 78 -33.90 26.84 -7.88
CA ASP A 78 -32.59 26.15 -8.02
C ASP A 78 -31.57 26.71 -7.04
N ASN A 79 -31.58 28.02 -6.76
CA ASN A 79 -30.73 28.60 -5.72
C ASN A 79 -31.11 28.15 -4.31
N ASN A 80 -32.42 28.03 -4.01
CA ASN A 80 -32.88 27.48 -2.75
C ASN A 80 -32.59 25.99 -2.55
N THR A 81 -32.38 25.23 -3.63
CA THR A 81 -31.93 23.82 -3.55
C THR A 81 -30.43 23.69 -3.40
N GLN A 82 -29.62 24.69 -3.74
CA GLN A 82 -28.17 24.68 -3.51
C GLN A 82 -27.81 24.97 -2.03
N ASP A 83 -28.66 25.62 -1.27
CA ASP A 83 -28.46 25.87 0.17
C ASP A 83 -28.84 24.66 1.07
N ALA A 84 -29.35 23.57 0.51
CA ALA A 84 -29.39 22.27 1.20
C ALA A 84 -28.02 21.58 1.27
N GLY A 85 -26.94 22.38 1.16
CA GLY A 85 -25.57 21.98 1.30
C GLY A 85 -25.25 21.55 2.72
N ILE A 86 -24.73 20.34 2.84
CA ILE A 86 -23.93 19.77 3.93
C ILE A 86 -24.30 20.38 5.31
N SER A 87 -25.36 19.91 5.94
CA SER A 87 -25.67 20.26 7.34
C SER A 87 -24.74 19.53 8.33
N GLY A 88 -23.49 19.30 7.97
CA GLY A 88 -22.48 18.73 8.83
C GLY A 88 -21.70 19.84 9.53
N ASP A 89 -21.53 19.70 10.83
CA ASP A 89 -20.61 20.54 11.59
C ASP A 89 -19.16 20.26 11.15
N LEU A 90 -18.64 21.11 10.26
CA LEU A 90 -17.28 20.99 9.73
C LEU A 90 -16.20 21.31 10.79
N SER A 91 -16.57 21.79 11.98
CA SER A 91 -15.65 22.01 13.10
C SER A 91 -15.41 20.72 13.91
N ARG A 92 -16.22 19.69 13.72
CA ARG A 92 -15.99 18.41 14.39
C ARG A 92 -14.70 17.77 13.86
N PRO A 93 -13.82 17.31 14.75
CA PRO A 93 -12.64 16.55 14.33
C PRO A 93 -13.11 15.31 13.55
N GLY A 94 -12.48 15.05 12.42
CA GLY A 94 -12.71 13.82 11.66
C GLY A 94 -12.42 12.58 12.52
N GLU A 95 -13.01 11.44 12.18
CA GLU A 95 -12.62 10.19 12.84
C GLU A 95 -11.12 9.95 12.64
N PRO A 96 -10.38 9.65 13.72
CA PRO A 96 -8.95 9.43 13.62
C PRO A 96 -8.71 8.20 12.72
N ILE A 97 -7.96 8.40 11.65
CA ILE A 97 -7.47 7.29 10.83
C ILE A 97 -6.47 6.52 11.69
N THR A 98 -6.83 5.29 12.07
CA THR A 98 -5.89 4.40 12.75
C THR A 98 -4.77 4.03 11.81
N ILE A 99 -3.57 4.55 12.09
CA ILE A 99 -2.38 4.19 11.33
C ILE A 99 -2.03 2.74 11.73
N GLY A 100 -1.96 1.85 10.74
CA GLY A 100 -1.49 0.48 10.95
C GLY A 100 -0.03 0.45 11.43
N SER A 101 0.38 -0.62 12.11
CA SER A 101 1.77 -0.86 12.50
C SER A 101 2.45 -1.87 11.56
N ARG A 102 3.76 -1.75 11.42
CA ARG A 102 4.56 -2.75 10.68
C ARG A 102 4.78 -3.98 11.57
N HIS A 103 4.80 -5.15 10.94
CA HIS A 103 5.14 -6.39 11.63
C HIS A 103 6.57 -6.31 12.20
N PRO A 104 6.85 -6.81 13.42
CA PRO A 104 8.18 -6.76 14.03
C PRO A 104 9.31 -7.31 13.14
N ILE A 105 9.09 -8.42 12.45
CA ILE A 105 10.06 -8.97 11.49
C ILE A 105 10.39 -7.97 10.37
N SER A 106 9.40 -7.25 9.85
CA SER A 106 9.65 -6.23 8.82
C SER A 106 10.46 -5.05 9.35
N ILE A 107 10.23 -4.66 10.61
CA ILE A 107 11.00 -3.59 11.27
C ILE A 107 12.46 -4.02 11.40
N VAL A 108 12.71 -5.20 11.99
CA VAL A 108 14.07 -5.72 12.21
C VAL A 108 14.79 -5.97 10.88
N LYS A 109 14.09 -6.56 9.88
CA LYS A 109 14.67 -6.75 8.54
C LYS A 109 15.14 -5.43 7.94
N ASN A 110 14.32 -4.39 8.00
CA ASN A 110 14.70 -3.08 7.46
C ASN A 110 15.87 -2.46 8.22
N GLN A 111 15.91 -2.57 9.54
CA GLN A 111 17.06 -2.12 10.33
C GLN A 111 18.36 -2.83 9.91
N ILE A 112 18.32 -4.15 9.71
CA ILE A 112 19.50 -4.91 9.23
C ILE A 112 19.91 -4.43 7.86
N ILE A 113 18.96 -4.24 6.93
CA ILE A 113 19.24 -3.73 5.58
C ILE A 113 19.92 -2.35 5.66
N ASP A 114 19.40 -1.45 6.47
CA ASP A 114 19.94 -0.08 6.64
C ASP A 114 21.37 -0.12 7.18
N ILE A 115 21.63 -0.97 8.20
CA ILE A 115 22.97 -1.14 8.80
C ILE A 115 23.98 -1.59 7.74
N PHE A 116 23.68 -2.62 6.97
CA PHE A 116 24.58 -3.14 5.95
C PHE A 116 24.70 -2.23 4.74
N SER A 117 23.64 -1.52 4.36
CA SER A 117 23.68 -0.52 3.27
C SER A 117 24.64 0.62 3.59
N ASN A 118 24.72 1.04 4.87
CA ASN A 118 25.65 2.08 5.33
C ASN A 118 27.12 1.71 5.16
N ILE A 119 27.44 0.43 5.07
CA ILE A 119 28.81 -0.09 4.82
C ILE A 119 28.98 -0.69 3.41
N GLY A 120 28.06 -0.34 2.50
CA GLY A 120 28.20 -0.62 1.08
C GLY A 120 27.72 -2.00 0.62
N PHE A 121 26.89 -2.69 1.41
CA PHE A 121 26.26 -3.93 0.96
C PHE A 121 24.96 -3.62 0.21
N ASN A 122 24.74 -4.36 -0.88
CA ASN A 122 23.50 -4.39 -1.62
C ASN A 122 22.57 -5.49 -1.08
N VAL A 123 21.29 -5.42 -1.41
CA VAL A 123 20.34 -6.49 -1.11
C VAL A 123 20.18 -7.37 -2.34
N SER A 124 20.33 -8.68 -2.17
CA SER A 124 20.03 -9.69 -3.19
C SER A 124 18.86 -10.56 -2.74
N GLU A 125 17.98 -10.87 -3.67
CA GLU A 125 16.82 -11.72 -3.43
C GLU A 125 16.89 -12.95 -4.36
N GLY A 126 16.28 -14.04 -3.92
CA GLY A 126 16.21 -15.29 -4.69
C GLY A 126 14.93 -16.07 -4.36
N PRO A 127 14.64 -17.12 -5.13
CA PRO A 127 13.43 -17.92 -4.97
C PRO A 127 13.41 -18.66 -3.62
N GLU A 128 12.21 -18.89 -3.10
CA GLU A 128 12.00 -19.76 -1.92
C GLU A 128 11.97 -21.25 -2.30
N ILE A 129 11.61 -21.55 -3.54
CA ILE A 129 11.66 -22.90 -4.12
C ILE A 129 12.98 -23.02 -4.88
N GLU A 130 13.80 -23.97 -4.47
CA GLU A 130 15.16 -24.18 -4.99
C GLU A 130 15.38 -25.58 -5.52
N ASP A 131 16.36 -25.73 -6.37
CA ASP A 131 16.91 -27.02 -6.75
C ASP A 131 18.01 -27.49 -5.78
N ASP A 132 18.35 -28.75 -5.87
CA ASP A 132 19.41 -29.37 -5.05
C ASP A 132 20.77 -28.69 -5.24
N TRP A 133 21.09 -28.30 -6.49
CA TRP A 133 22.39 -27.69 -6.79
C TRP A 133 22.63 -26.42 -5.97
N HIS A 134 21.70 -25.46 -6.04
CA HIS A 134 21.87 -24.18 -5.37
C HIS A 134 21.71 -24.27 -3.85
N ASN A 135 20.89 -25.22 -3.37
CA ASN A 135 20.66 -25.33 -1.92
C ASN A 135 21.69 -26.19 -1.20
N PHE A 136 22.35 -27.14 -1.90
CA PHE A 136 23.25 -28.08 -1.27
C PHE A 136 24.57 -28.27 -2.01
N THR A 137 24.55 -28.73 -3.25
CA THR A 137 25.77 -29.19 -3.97
C THR A 137 26.78 -28.07 -4.14
N ALA A 138 26.34 -26.86 -4.58
CA ALA A 138 27.20 -25.69 -4.72
C ALA A 138 27.76 -25.16 -3.39
N LEU A 139 27.19 -25.58 -2.27
CA LEU A 139 27.59 -25.22 -0.92
C LEU A 139 28.41 -26.35 -0.23
N ASN A 140 29.00 -27.23 -1.02
CA ASN A 140 29.86 -28.32 -0.53
C ASN A 140 29.15 -29.28 0.45
N LEU A 141 27.83 -29.42 0.35
CA LEU A 141 27.09 -30.44 1.08
C LEU A 141 27.00 -31.71 0.25
N PRO A 142 27.62 -32.80 0.66
CA PRO A 142 27.62 -34.05 -0.09
C PRO A 142 26.24 -34.74 -0.05
N GLU A 143 26.00 -35.67 -0.99
CA GLU A 143 24.71 -36.37 -1.12
C GLU A 143 24.24 -37.11 0.15
N TYR A 144 25.19 -37.61 0.94
CA TYR A 144 24.93 -38.31 2.19
C TYR A 144 24.86 -37.41 3.42
N HIS A 145 24.87 -36.09 3.23
CA HIS A 145 24.80 -35.14 4.36
C HIS A 145 23.42 -35.17 5.01
N PRO A 146 23.29 -35.25 6.36
CA PRO A 146 22.00 -35.36 7.05
C PRO A 146 21.03 -34.23 6.72
N ALA A 147 21.53 -33.02 6.43
CA ALA A 147 20.66 -31.90 6.08
C ALA A 147 19.86 -32.09 4.79
N ARG A 148 20.25 -33.08 3.95
CA ARG A 148 19.47 -33.48 2.77
C ARG A 148 18.38 -34.50 3.08
N ASP A 149 18.29 -35.00 4.31
CA ASP A 149 17.24 -35.94 4.67
C ASP A 149 15.85 -35.26 4.60
N MET A 150 14.86 -36.03 4.17
CA MET A 150 13.46 -35.61 4.17
C MET A 150 12.93 -35.25 5.57
N GLN A 151 13.62 -35.68 6.62
CA GLN A 151 13.28 -35.31 7.99
C GLN A 151 13.60 -33.85 8.30
N ASP A 152 14.61 -33.26 7.62
CA ASP A 152 15.06 -31.88 7.88
C ASP A 152 14.70 -30.89 6.76
N THR A 153 14.31 -31.40 5.57
CA THR A 153 14.03 -30.60 4.37
C THR A 153 12.63 -30.86 3.83
N PHE A 154 11.93 -29.81 3.40
CA PHE A 154 10.68 -29.93 2.69
C PHE A 154 10.90 -30.05 1.19
N PHE A 155 10.73 -31.24 0.64
CA PHE A 155 10.75 -31.47 -0.80
C PHE A 155 9.39 -31.18 -1.42
N VAL A 156 9.37 -30.42 -2.50
CA VAL A 156 8.20 -30.15 -3.33
C VAL A 156 8.06 -31.22 -4.40
N GLN A 157 9.20 -31.68 -4.92
CA GLN A 157 9.30 -32.72 -5.93
C GLN A 157 10.59 -33.51 -5.70
N THR A 158 10.56 -34.82 -5.98
CA THR A 158 11.74 -35.65 -6.05
C THR A 158 11.95 -36.09 -7.50
N ASN A 159 13.22 -36.15 -7.92
CA ASN A 159 13.66 -36.55 -9.25
C ASN A 159 13.11 -35.68 -10.43
N PRO A 160 13.68 -34.50 -10.69
CA PRO A 160 14.77 -33.89 -9.93
C PRO A 160 14.30 -33.33 -8.58
N ASP A 161 15.20 -33.23 -7.64
CA ASP A 161 14.89 -32.72 -6.31
C ASP A 161 14.68 -31.19 -6.33
N ILE A 162 13.44 -30.81 -6.04
CA ILE A 162 13.01 -29.42 -5.87
C ILE A 162 12.49 -29.29 -4.44
N LEU A 163 12.94 -28.28 -3.72
CA LEU A 163 12.71 -28.15 -2.29
C LEU A 163 12.44 -26.69 -1.87
N LEU A 164 11.96 -26.54 -0.65
CA LEU A 164 11.92 -25.23 0.01
C LEU A 164 13.31 -24.96 0.62
N ARG A 165 13.92 -23.82 0.29
CA ARG A 165 15.29 -23.50 0.73
C ARG A 165 15.43 -23.57 2.25
N THR A 166 16.48 -24.22 2.73
CA THR A 166 16.79 -24.41 4.14
C THR A 166 17.61 -23.28 4.75
N HIS A 167 18.15 -22.42 3.92
CA HIS A 167 18.95 -21.22 4.23
C HIS A 167 18.94 -20.26 3.05
N THR A 168 19.44 -19.06 3.24
CA THR A 168 19.53 -18.05 2.17
C THR A 168 20.86 -18.09 1.41
N SER A 169 21.74 -19.06 1.70
CA SER A 169 23.03 -19.25 1.00
C SER A 169 22.84 -19.56 -0.48
N SER A 170 21.71 -20.18 -0.88
CA SER A 170 21.36 -20.39 -2.30
C SER A 170 21.32 -19.08 -3.09
N VAL A 171 20.90 -17.97 -2.46
CA VAL A 171 20.91 -16.65 -3.09
C VAL A 171 22.35 -16.18 -3.33
N GLN A 172 23.26 -16.48 -2.42
CA GLN A 172 24.69 -16.16 -2.59
C GLN A 172 25.29 -16.91 -3.78
N VAL A 173 24.97 -18.21 -3.95
CA VAL A 173 25.38 -19.00 -5.12
C VAL A 173 24.88 -18.35 -6.41
N ARG A 174 23.59 -18.06 -6.51
CA ARG A 174 23.00 -17.40 -7.69
C ARG A 174 23.61 -16.02 -7.95
N TYR A 175 23.96 -15.29 -6.91
CA TYR A 175 24.59 -13.98 -7.05
C TYR A 175 26.01 -14.12 -7.62
N MET A 176 26.79 -15.07 -7.14
CA MET A 176 28.15 -15.35 -7.63
C MET A 176 28.17 -15.86 -9.06
N GLU A 177 27.20 -16.65 -9.49
CA GLU A 177 27.07 -17.10 -10.89
C GLU A 177 26.92 -15.96 -11.88
N ASN A 178 26.26 -14.87 -11.46
CA ASN A 178 25.88 -13.75 -12.32
C ASN A 178 26.71 -12.49 -12.12
N ASN A 179 27.56 -12.44 -11.09
CA ASN A 179 28.33 -11.25 -10.73
C ASN A 179 29.80 -11.58 -10.48
N LYS A 180 30.68 -10.64 -10.82
CA LYS A 180 32.11 -10.77 -10.55
C LYS A 180 32.49 -9.93 -9.33
N PRO A 181 33.52 -10.36 -8.57
CA PRO A 181 34.07 -9.54 -7.50
C PRO A 181 34.48 -8.13 -7.97
N PRO A 182 34.39 -7.09 -7.11
CA PRO A 182 34.05 -7.18 -5.71
C PRO A 182 32.56 -7.40 -5.46
N ILE A 183 32.19 -8.25 -4.50
CA ILE A 183 30.82 -8.55 -4.10
C ILE A 183 30.63 -8.14 -2.65
N ARG A 184 29.58 -7.37 -2.37
CA ARG A 184 29.09 -7.06 -1.02
C ARG A 184 27.59 -7.11 -1.07
N THR A 185 26.99 -8.18 -0.58
CA THR A 185 25.55 -8.38 -0.61
C THR A 185 25.03 -9.02 0.66
N ILE A 186 23.80 -8.69 1.02
CA ILE A 186 23.02 -9.40 2.04
C ILE A 186 21.79 -10.03 1.39
N SER A 187 21.40 -11.19 1.89
CA SER A 187 20.29 -11.96 1.38
C SER A 187 19.27 -12.21 2.49
N PRO A 188 18.36 -11.25 2.74
CA PRO A 188 17.28 -11.45 3.70
C PRO A 188 16.18 -12.30 3.09
N GLY A 189 15.71 -13.33 3.80
CA GLY A 189 14.67 -14.18 3.28
C GLY A 189 14.06 -15.12 4.28
N ARG A 190 12.95 -15.74 3.89
CA ARG A 190 12.31 -16.83 4.61
C ARG A 190 13.00 -18.13 4.25
N VAL A 191 13.18 -18.99 5.23
CA VAL A 191 13.78 -20.30 5.09
C VAL A 191 12.92 -21.35 5.80
N TYR A 192 13.09 -22.62 5.43
CA TYR A 192 12.20 -23.68 5.83
C TYR A 192 13.01 -24.88 6.34
N ARG A 193 12.60 -25.42 7.50
CA ARG A 193 13.17 -26.65 8.05
C ARG A 193 12.07 -27.51 8.60
N ASN A 194 12.09 -28.79 8.32
CA ASN A 194 11.10 -29.75 8.78
C ASN A 194 11.34 -30.14 10.25
N GLU A 195 11.29 -29.14 11.11
CA GLU A 195 11.48 -29.30 12.56
C GLU A 195 10.14 -29.33 13.30
N ALA A 196 10.13 -30.03 14.42
CA ALA A 196 8.96 -30.02 15.31
C ALA A 196 8.72 -28.61 15.87
N ILE A 197 7.48 -28.14 15.73
CA ILE A 197 7.08 -26.80 16.22
C ILE A 197 7.14 -26.78 17.74
N SER A 198 7.81 -25.78 18.29
CA SER A 198 7.91 -25.55 19.72
C SER A 198 7.84 -24.04 20.02
N ALA A 199 7.94 -23.66 21.29
CA ALA A 199 8.02 -22.24 21.67
C ALA A 199 9.28 -21.53 21.13
N ARG A 200 10.28 -22.25 20.63
CA ARG A 200 11.56 -21.73 20.16
C ARG A 200 11.92 -22.12 18.72
N SER A 201 11.15 -23.02 18.14
CA SER A 201 11.42 -23.57 16.79
C SER A 201 10.13 -23.58 15.98
N HIS A 202 10.21 -23.17 14.74
CA HIS A 202 9.12 -23.19 13.79
C HIS A 202 9.61 -23.77 12.46
N CYS A 203 8.73 -24.39 11.70
CA CYS A 203 9.05 -24.98 10.40
C CYS A 203 9.47 -23.93 9.34
N PHE A 204 9.27 -22.66 9.59
CA PHE A 204 9.87 -21.58 8.81
C PHE A 204 10.31 -20.43 9.73
N PHE A 205 11.37 -19.73 9.32
CA PHE A 205 11.87 -18.55 10.01
C PHE A 205 12.52 -17.60 9.01
N HIS A 206 12.99 -16.44 9.47
CA HIS A 206 13.66 -15.47 8.63
C HIS A 206 15.14 -15.45 8.95
N GLN A 207 15.95 -15.43 7.91
CA GLN A 207 17.41 -15.41 7.99
C GLN A 207 17.93 -14.24 7.14
N VAL A 208 19.05 -13.68 7.55
CA VAL A 208 19.81 -12.72 6.75
C VAL A 208 21.23 -13.24 6.67
N GLU A 209 21.72 -13.49 5.48
CA GLU A 209 23.11 -13.86 5.23
C GLU A 209 23.84 -12.74 4.50
N GLY A 210 25.13 -12.59 4.78
CA GLY A 210 25.99 -11.61 4.12
C GLY A 210 27.13 -12.31 3.41
N LEU A 211 27.44 -11.86 2.18
CA LEU A 211 28.57 -12.29 1.39
C LEU A 211 29.45 -11.09 1.05
N TYR A 212 30.73 -11.18 1.40
CA TYR A 212 31.74 -10.19 1.05
C TYR A 212 32.92 -10.85 0.38
N ILE A 213 33.17 -10.57 -0.90
CA ILE A 213 34.28 -11.04 -1.69
C ILE A 213 35.02 -9.84 -2.28
N ASP A 214 36.28 -9.69 -1.93
CA ASP A 214 37.14 -8.64 -2.44
C ASP A 214 38.60 -9.06 -2.29
N LYS A 215 39.53 -8.29 -2.85
CA LYS A 215 40.96 -8.51 -2.65
C LYS A 215 41.33 -8.20 -1.19
N ASP A 216 42.26 -9.00 -0.67
CA ASP A 216 42.85 -8.83 0.67
C ASP A 216 41.85 -8.88 1.84
N VAL A 217 40.66 -9.45 1.63
CA VAL A 217 39.67 -9.68 2.72
C VAL A 217 40.17 -10.79 3.65
N SER A 218 40.06 -10.54 4.93
CA SER A 218 40.57 -11.41 5.99
C SER A 218 39.53 -11.75 7.05
N PHE A 219 39.81 -12.68 7.91
CA PHE A 219 38.98 -13.00 9.08
C PHE A 219 38.84 -11.79 10.05
N ALA A 220 39.80 -10.87 10.03
CA ALA A 220 39.71 -9.62 10.80
C ALA A 220 38.60 -8.70 10.26
N ASP A 221 38.43 -8.62 8.95
CA ASP A 221 37.35 -7.86 8.30
C ASP A 221 35.99 -8.47 8.61
N LEU A 222 35.87 -9.79 8.58
CA LEU A 222 34.68 -10.51 9.02
C LEU A 222 34.32 -10.13 10.47
N LYS A 223 35.29 -10.22 11.39
CA LYS A 223 35.08 -9.87 12.79
C LYS A 223 34.68 -8.40 12.99
N GLN A 224 35.28 -7.49 12.25
CA GLN A 224 34.97 -6.06 12.29
C GLN A 224 33.56 -5.77 11.77
N THR A 225 33.17 -6.39 10.67
CA THR A 225 31.82 -6.28 10.11
C THR A 225 30.76 -6.78 11.09
N LEU A 226 30.99 -7.93 11.70
CA LEU A 226 30.10 -8.49 12.71
C LEU A 226 30.03 -7.63 13.99
N GLN A 227 31.15 -7.06 14.43
CA GLN A 227 31.18 -6.14 15.58
C GLN A 227 30.41 -4.85 15.26
N TYR A 228 30.55 -4.30 14.07
CA TYR A 228 29.78 -3.14 13.61
C TYR A 228 28.29 -3.47 13.61
N PHE A 229 27.89 -4.53 12.95
CA PHE A 229 26.50 -4.98 12.87
C PHE A 229 25.86 -5.15 14.25
N THR A 230 26.54 -5.87 15.16
CA THR A 230 26.00 -6.11 16.50
C THR A 230 25.93 -4.84 17.33
N THR A 231 26.86 -3.92 17.15
CA THR A 231 26.86 -2.63 17.86
C THR A 231 25.71 -1.73 17.39
N GLU A 232 25.46 -1.68 16.09
CA GLU A 232 24.36 -0.90 15.51
C GLU A 232 22.98 -1.50 15.86
N LEU A 233 22.87 -2.83 15.88
CA LEU A 233 21.58 -3.48 16.15
C LEU A 233 21.22 -3.59 17.61
N PHE A 234 22.19 -3.94 18.48
CA PHE A 234 21.97 -4.23 19.90
C PHE A 234 22.56 -3.15 20.84
N GLY A 235 23.22 -2.13 20.29
CA GLY A 235 23.96 -1.15 21.08
C GLY A 235 25.35 -1.68 21.48
N LYS A 236 25.95 -1.07 22.50
CA LYS A 236 27.28 -1.49 23.00
C LYS A 236 27.24 -2.91 23.57
N SER A 237 27.54 -3.88 22.75
CA SER A 237 27.56 -5.29 23.09
C SER A 237 28.95 -5.88 22.95
N LYS A 238 29.24 -6.92 23.74
CA LYS A 238 30.43 -7.74 23.54
C LYS A 238 30.06 -8.91 22.64
N ILE A 239 30.92 -9.23 21.68
CA ILE A 239 30.77 -10.43 20.86
C ILE A 239 31.83 -11.47 21.24
N ARG A 240 31.49 -12.72 20.98
CA ARG A 240 32.39 -13.87 21.10
C ARG A 240 32.24 -14.71 19.83
N LEU A 241 33.35 -15.11 19.25
CA LEU A 241 33.40 -16.08 18.16
C LEU A 241 33.87 -17.41 18.75
N ARG A 242 33.07 -18.45 18.59
CA ARG A 242 33.42 -19.85 18.98
C ARG A 242 33.70 -20.64 17.72
N PRO A 243 34.88 -21.34 17.64
CA PRO A 243 35.14 -22.24 16.50
C PRO A 243 33.96 -23.20 16.28
N SER A 244 33.57 -23.36 15.06
CA SER A 244 32.49 -24.27 14.63
C SER A 244 32.83 -24.82 13.24
N TYR A 245 32.04 -25.72 12.72
CA TYR A 245 32.19 -26.30 11.40
C TYR A 245 30.96 -26.01 10.53
N PHE A 246 31.22 -25.50 9.33
CA PHE A 246 30.24 -25.40 8.26
C PHE A 246 30.86 -25.92 6.96
N PRO A 247 30.08 -26.64 6.11
CA PRO A 247 30.65 -27.29 4.91
C PRO A 247 31.26 -26.33 3.89
N PHE A 248 30.83 -25.06 3.89
CA PHE A 248 31.17 -24.06 2.87
C PHE A 248 32.02 -22.90 3.41
N THR A 249 32.57 -23.02 4.63
CA THR A 249 33.49 -22.03 5.20
C THR A 249 34.62 -22.65 5.99
N GLU A 250 35.83 -22.07 5.87
CA GLU A 250 37.01 -22.43 6.65
C GLU A 250 37.97 -21.23 6.75
N PRO A 251 38.35 -20.72 7.94
CA PRO A 251 37.85 -21.12 9.27
C PRO A 251 36.37 -20.65 9.49
N SER A 252 35.65 -21.44 10.29
CA SER A 252 34.29 -21.20 10.64
C SER A 252 34.12 -20.92 12.14
N ALA A 253 33.12 -20.12 12.47
CA ALA A 253 32.77 -19.80 13.85
C ALA A 253 31.26 -19.54 14.03
N GLU A 254 30.78 -19.74 15.23
CA GLU A 254 29.50 -19.23 15.68
C GLU A 254 29.70 -17.90 16.40
N ILE A 255 28.83 -16.94 16.15
CA ILE A 255 28.85 -15.63 16.80
C ILE A 255 27.82 -15.56 17.92
N ASP A 256 28.28 -15.22 19.13
CA ASP A 256 27.43 -14.94 20.27
C ASP A 256 27.53 -13.46 20.64
N VAL A 257 26.41 -12.91 21.12
CA VAL A 257 26.33 -11.58 21.74
C VAL A 257 26.11 -11.74 23.24
N TYR A 258 26.80 -10.95 24.03
CA TYR A 258 26.56 -10.92 25.48
C TYR A 258 25.26 -10.16 25.77
N TRP A 259 24.25 -10.88 26.23
CA TRP A 259 22.90 -10.39 26.55
C TRP A 259 22.77 -9.95 28.02
N GLY A 260 23.49 -10.63 28.90
CA GLY A 260 23.39 -10.41 30.35
C GLY A 260 22.59 -11.50 31.06
N LEU A 261 22.50 -11.36 32.40
CA LEU A 261 21.79 -12.26 33.30
C LEU A 261 21.05 -11.45 34.40
N GLU A 262 20.45 -10.32 34.03
CA GLU A 262 19.83 -9.40 34.99
C GLU A 262 18.41 -9.84 35.37
N THR A 263 17.70 -10.52 34.47
CA THR A 263 16.33 -10.95 34.68
C THR A 263 16.17 -12.47 34.53
N GLU A 264 15.06 -13.03 35.06
CA GLU A 264 14.70 -14.44 34.78
C GLU A 264 14.54 -14.74 33.31
N THR A 265 14.10 -13.76 32.53
CA THR A 265 13.94 -13.87 31.08
C THR A 265 15.31 -14.01 30.43
N ASP A 266 16.29 -13.22 30.82
CA ASP A 266 17.66 -13.32 30.30
C ASP A 266 18.26 -14.68 30.60
N TYR A 267 18.04 -15.17 31.83
CA TYR A 267 18.50 -16.50 32.21
C TYR A 267 17.88 -17.63 31.36
N LYS A 268 16.59 -17.51 31.06
CA LYS A 268 15.88 -18.47 30.20
C LYS A 268 16.35 -18.38 28.74
N ILE A 269 16.51 -17.17 28.20
CA ILE A 269 16.92 -16.94 26.78
C ILE A 269 18.34 -17.45 26.58
N THR A 270 19.26 -17.09 27.47
CA THR A 270 20.70 -17.43 27.38
C THR A 270 21.05 -18.80 27.93
N LYS A 271 20.08 -19.57 28.42
CA LYS A 271 20.29 -20.84 29.11
C LYS A 271 21.26 -20.71 30.31
N GLY A 272 21.22 -19.58 30.98
CA GLY A 272 22.08 -19.28 32.15
C GLY A 272 23.51 -18.88 31.82
N THR A 273 23.86 -18.74 30.56
CA THR A 273 25.23 -18.40 30.15
C THR A 273 25.48 -16.89 30.00
N GLY A 274 24.45 -16.10 29.87
CA GLY A 274 24.52 -14.68 29.52
C GLY A 274 24.88 -14.40 28.06
N TRP A 275 25.08 -15.45 27.24
CA TRP A 275 25.41 -15.33 25.86
C TRP A 275 24.27 -15.85 24.97
N LEU A 276 23.97 -15.11 23.91
CA LEU A 276 22.97 -15.46 22.90
C LEU A 276 23.68 -15.69 21.57
N GLU A 277 23.56 -16.90 21.06
CA GLU A 277 24.01 -17.22 19.70
C GLU A 277 23.08 -16.56 18.67
N ILE A 278 23.66 -15.83 17.74
CA ILE A 278 22.90 -15.08 16.71
C ILE A 278 23.17 -15.58 15.28
N GLY A 279 24.18 -16.39 15.06
CA GLY A 279 24.46 -16.95 13.74
C GLY A 279 25.81 -17.64 13.61
N GLY A 280 26.01 -18.19 12.41
CA GLY A 280 27.30 -18.72 11.93
C GLY A 280 28.02 -17.74 11.03
N CYS A 281 29.34 -17.83 11.00
CA CYS A 281 30.18 -17.02 10.13
C CYS A 281 31.46 -17.77 9.76
N GLY A 282 32.10 -17.37 8.68
CA GLY A 282 33.40 -17.96 8.25
C GLY A 282 33.93 -17.30 6.99
N MET A 283 35.15 -17.70 6.65
CA MET A 283 35.73 -17.41 5.33
C MET A 283 35.15 -18.42 4.33
N VAL A 284 34.74 -17.94 3.17
CA VAL A 284 34.18 -18.83 2.13
C VAL A 284 35.26 -19.79 1.67
N ASP A 285 34.92 -21.07 1.59
CA ASP A 285 35.80 -22.12 1.08
C ASP A 285 36.06 -21.89 -0.42
N PRO A 286 37.31 -22.05 -0.93
CA PRO A 286 37.69 -21.79 -2.33
C PRO A 286 36.92 -22.61 -3.36
#